data_f5c5f748c123edd14a3de1d03c24fb90
#
_entry.id   f5c5f748c123edd14a3de1d03c24fb90
#
_cell.length_a   1.000
_cell.length_b   1.000
_cell.length_c   1.000
_cell.angle_alpha   90.00
_cell.angle_beta   90.00
_cell.angle_gamma   90.00
#
_symmetry.space_group_name_H-M   'P 1'
#
loop_
_entity.id
_entity.type
_entity.pdbx_description
1 polymer ?
#
loop_
_entity_poly.entity_id
_entity_poly.type
_entity_poly.pdbx_seq_one_letter_code
_entity_poly.pdbx_strand_id
1 'polypeptide(L)'
;MPVDPRTPCAIGVSRRTWRGNAAPEPLELWETVAREAADDAGCPSALADLASLQVVYSQSWQYDDPCARLAERLGARPGHRRYSGIGGSVPLRLVADTAAAMVGGGPDLALVVGGEALATLRHHPGPEWSFPPDEPAPFPITLDRDEAANGIYQAYLTFALLDTARRIHQGRSTAEYRDGLGDLLAPLSTVAAADPVHAWFPVAHGAAELVEPTPSNRMVATPYTKLMTAVMDVDMAAGLLLATEARADALGVPADRRVYLWGTGSAEEPAAIASRPDLWRAPSLAAAAGAALGPRGADDVAHLDLYSCFASSLGFARDALGITDDRSLTVTGGLPYHGGPGSNYATHALAAMVETLRADPGSHGLVTGVGMHMTSHAAALWSTTPPPTPPVATPAPDPGPTVPVTSGAEGPATVATFSTTYGREGPEWTALICDLPDGSRAYARLDEPAEDDLAGVPVTLEAGKRGSSTAHR
;
A
#
# COMPACT_ATOMS: atom_id res chain seq x y z
N MET A 1 -17.70 -17.71 26.10
CA MET A 1 -18.70 -18.30 25.18
C MET A 1 -17.92 -19.05 24.11
N PRO A 2 -18.44 -20.13 23.51
CA PRO A 2 -17.76 -20.75 22.37
C PRO A 2 -17.66 -19.73 21.23
N VAL A 3 -16.59 -19.81 20.46
CA VAL A 3 -16.40 -18.97 19.26
C VAL A 3 -17.42 -19.37 18.20
N ASP A 4 -17.96 -18.41 17.44
CA ASP A 4 -18.84 -18.73 16.30
C ASP A 4 -18.03 -19.55 15.28
N PRO A 5 -18.52 -20.71 14.83
CA PRO A 5 -17.79 -21.62 13.95
C PRO A 5 -17.42 -21.00 12.59
N ARG A 6 -18.05 -19.90 12.19
CA ARG A 6 -17.77 -19.18 10.93
C ARG A 6 -16.80 -18.01 11.12
N THR A 7 -16.30 -17.76 12.34
CA THR A 7 -15.35 -16.67 12.60
C THR A 7 -14.08 -16.88 11.78
N PRO A 8 -13.68 -15.91 10.93
CA PRO A 8 -12.46 -16.01 10.15
C PRO A 8 -11.22 -15.83 11.01
N CYS A 9 -10.23 -16.69 10.82
CA CYS A 9 -8.91 -16.54 11.43
C CYS A 9 -7.78 -16.84 10.44
N ALA A 10 -6.66 -16.18 10.62
CA ALA A 10 -5.39 -16.54 10.00
C ALA A 10 -4.83 -17.73 10.78
N ILE A 11 -4.56 -18.83 10.08
CA ILE A 11 -4.03 -20.06 10.66
C ILE A 11 -2.58 -20.32 10.30
N GLY A 12 -2.10 -19.76 9.18
CA GLY A 12 -0.73 -19.87 8.73
C GLY A 12 -0.31 -18.69 7.86
N VAL A 13 0.95 -18.32 7.97
CA VAL A 13 1.55 -17.22 7.23
C VAL A 13 2.95 -17.57 6.76
N SER A 14 3.38 -16.91 5.68
CA SER A 14 4.77 -16.90 5.25
C SER A 14 5.08 -15.57 4.59
N ARG A 15 6.31 -15.11 4.78
CA ARG A 15 6.92 -13.99 4.04
C ARG A 15 8.37 -14.32 3.76
N ARG A 16 8.80 -14.07 2.53
CA ARG A 16 10.15 -14.45 2.10
C ARG A 16 10.76 -13.42 1.17
N THR A 17 12.08 -13.26 1.30
CA THR A 17 12.91 -12.38 0.48
C THR A 17 14.00 -13.23 -0.19
N TRP A 18 14.10 -13.13 -1.53
CA TRP A 18 15.15 -13.75 -2.31
C TRP A 18 16.22 -12.72 -2.63
N ARG A 19 17.45 -12.98 -2.19
CA ARG A 19 18.56 -12.05 -2.36
C ARG A 19 19.45 -12.47 -3.52
N GLY A 20 20.24 -11.54 -4.03
CA GLY A 20 21.24 -11.82 -5.06
C GLY A 20 20.72 -11.71 -6.49
N ASN A 21 19.51 -11.16 -6.70
CA ASN A 21 18.90 -10.94 -8.03
C ASN A 21 18.81 -12.24 -8.86
N ALA A 22 18.49 -13.34 -8.21
CA ALA A 22 18.38 -14.68 -8.79
C ALA A 22 17.13 -15.41 -8.25
N ALA A 23 16.03 -14.68 -8.07
CA ALA A 23 14.76 -15.27 -7.69
C ALA A 23 14.22 -16.16 -8.81
N PRO A 24 13.51 -17.25 -8.48
CA PRO A 24 12.75 -17.99 -9.48
C PRO A 24 11.56 -17.16 -9.99
N GLU A 25 10.81 -17.72 -10.93
CA GLU A 25 9.62 -17.07 -11.47
C GLU A 25 8.56 -16.79 -10.39
N PRO A 26 7.70 -15.77 -10.54
CA PRO A 26 6.68 -15.43 -9.56
C PRO A 26 5.79 -16.61 -9.15
N LEU A 27 5.43 -17.50 -10.07
CA LEU A 27 4.62 -18.67 -9.78
C LEU A 27 5.28 -19.61 -8.75
N GLU A 28 6.62 -19.77 -8.81
CA GLU A 28 7.38 -20.57 -7.85
C GLU A 28 7.54 -19.83 -6.51
N LEU A 29 7.66 -18.49 -6.53
CA LEU A 29 7.64 -17.68 -5.32
C LEU A 29 6.33 -17.89 -4.56
N TRP A 30 5.18 -17.81 -5.28
CA TRP A 30 3.85 -17.98 -4.68
C TRP A 30 3.64 -19.40 -4.15
N GLU A 31 4.07 -20.43 -4.90
CA GLU A 31 4.03 -21.82 -4.43
C GLU A 31 4.83 -22.00 -3.13
N THR A 32 6.05 -21.43 -3.09
CA THR A 32 6.93 -21.54 -1.93
C THR A 32 6.27 -20.97 -0.67
N VAL A 33 5.79 -19.72 -0.72
CA VAL A 33 5.17 -19.10 0.45
C VAL A 33 3.80 -19.70 0.81
N ALA A 34 3.08 -20.27 -0.17
CA ALA A 34 1.84 -21.01 0.11
C ALA A 34 2.12 -22.29 0.92
N ARG A 35 3.15 -23.04 0.55
CA ARG A 35 3.56 -24.25 1.28
C ARG A 35 4.10 -23.91 2.66
N GLU A 36 4.96 -22.90 2.77
CA GLU A 36 5.47 -22.41 4.06
C GLU A 36 4.34 -21.94 4.99
N ALA A 37 3.30 -21.27 4.46
CA ALA A 37 2.13 -20.88 5.26
C ALA A 37 1.33 -22.08 5.76
N ALA A 38 1.21 -23.16 4.97
CA ALA A 38 0.57 -24.39 5.41
C ALA A 38 1.42 -25.16 6.43
N ASP A 39 2.75 -25.11 6.30
CA ASP A 39 3.68 -25.66 7.29
C ASP A 39 3.61 -24.89 8.61
N ASP A 40 3.53 -23.54 8.55
CA ASP A 40 3.32 -22.66 9.72
C ASP A 40 2.01 -22.99 10.45
N ALA A 41 0.94 -23.33 9.70
CA ALA A 41 -0.33 -23.79 10.27
C ALA A 41 -0.26 -25.22 10.85
N GLY A 42 0.81 -25.97 10.60
CA GLY A 42 0.94 -27.39 10.96
C GLY A 42 0.07 -28.33 10.12
N CYS A 43 -0.46 -27.88 8.98
CA CYS A 43 -1.36 -28.66 8.14
C CYS A 43 -1.02 -28.59 6.64
N PRO A 44 0.17 -29.06 6.20
CA PRO A 44 0.63 -28.93 4.82
C PRO A 44 -0.30 -29.57 3.78
N SER A 45 -1.04 -30.61 4.15
CA SER A 45 -2.03 -31.26 3.28
C SER A 45 -3.28 -30.42 3.02
N ALA A 46 -3.56 -29.39 3.84
CA ALA A 46 -4.74 -28.54 3.71
C ALA A 46 -4.77 -27.74 2.38
N LEU A 47 -3.62 -27.54 1.74
CA LEU A 47 -3.57 -26.86 0.46
C LEU A 47 -4.36 -27.56 -0.65
N ALA A 48 -4.46 -28.88 -0.62
CA ALA A 48 -5.29 -29.64 -1.57
C ALA A 48 -6.80 -29.39 -1.41
N ASP A 49 -7.21 -28.99 -0.19
CA ASP A 49 -8.61 -28.73 0.18
C ASP A 49 -9.02 -27.26 0.08
N LEU A 50 -8.19 -26.39 -0.52
CA LEU A 50 -8.52 -24.98 -0.69
C LEU A 50 -9.88 -24.80 -1.38
N ALA A 51 -10.81 -24.13 -0.71
CA ALA A 51 -12.08 -23.71 -1.28
C ALA A 51 -11.96 -22.40 -2.08
N SER A 52 -10.99 -21.53 -1.70
CA SER A 52 -10.70 -20.27 -2.37
C SER A 52 -9.19 -20.07 -2.55
N LEU A 53 -8.78 -19.65 -3.74
CA LEU A 53 -7.40 -19.26 -4.07
C LEU A 53 -7.38 -17.88 -4.70
N GLN A 54 -6.66 -16.96 -4.07
CA GLN A 54 -6.56 -15.59 -4.53
C GLN A 54 -5.10 -15.19 -4.69
N VAL A 55 -4.75 -14.72 -5.89
CA VAL A 55 -3.40 -14.27 -6.22
C VAL A 55 -3.41 -12.77 -6.40
N VAL A 56 -2.55 -12.08 -5.67
CA VAL A 56 -2.33 -10.64 -5.83
C VAL A 56 -1.60 -10.39 -7.15
N TYR A 57 -2.06 -9.39 -7.91
CA TYR A 57 -1.51 -9.02 -9.19
C TYR A 57 0.01 -8.85 -9.13
N SER A 58 0.73 -9.51 -10.06
CA SER A 58 2.17 -9.40 -10.23
C SER A 58 2.52 -8.60 -11.48
N GLN A 59 3.47 -7.68 -11.33
CA GLN A 59 4.00 -6.87 -12.43
C GLN A 59 5.20 -7.54 -13.11
N SER A 60 5.90 -8.40 -12.39
CA SER A 60 7.15 -9.00 -12.86
C SER A 60 6.95 -10.04 -13.95
N TRP A 61 5.80 -10.73 -14.01
CA TRP A 61 5.52 -11.71 -15.03
C TRP A 61 4.02 -11.91 -15.24
N GLN A 62 3.64 -12.24 -16.48
CA GLN A 62 2.25 -12.49 -16.84
C GLN A 62 2.05 -13.98 -17.14
N TYR A 63 0.95 -14.53 -16.63
CA TYR A 63 0.51 -15.87 -16.89
C TYR A 63 -0.88 -15.83 -17.52
N ASP A 64 -1.24 -16.83 -18.31
CA ASP A 64 -2.57 -16.97 -18.90
C ASP A 64 -3.68 -17.08 -17.84
N ASP A 65 -3.52 -17.91 -16.82
CA ASP A 65 -4.38 -18.04 -15.65
C ASP A 65 -3.52 -18.29 -14.40
N PRO A 66 -3.03 -17.20 -13.73
CA PRO A 66 -2.17 -17.33 -12.55
C PRO A 66 -2.75 -18.20 -11.45
N CYS A 67 -4.06 -18.10 -11.21
CA CYS A 67 -4.74 -18.88 -10.17
C CYS A 67 -4.84 -20.36 -10.52
N ALA A 68 -5.15 -20.71 -11.79
CA ALA A 68 -5.20 -22.10 -12.21
C ALA A 68 -3.81 -22.75 -12.16
N ARG A 69 -2.77 -22.01 -12.60
CA ARG A 69 -1.38 -22.50 -12.59
C ARG A 69 -0.91 -22.78 -11.16
N LEU A 70 -1.20 -21.87 -10.23
CA LEU A 70 -0.85 -22.08 -8.84
C LEU A 70 -1.66 -23.23 -8.20
N ALA A 71 -2.97 -23.32 -8.48
CA ALA A 71 -3.82 -24.40 -7.98
C ALA A 71 -3.29 -25.77 -8.44
N GLU A 72 -2.87 -25.91 -9.70
CA GLU A 72 -2.27 -27.13 -10.26
C GLU A 72 -0.99 -27.52 -9.47
N ARG A 73 -0.08 -26.56 -9.23
CA ARG A 73 1.16 -26.79 -8.47
C ARG A 73 0.90 -27.20 -7.02
N LEU A 74 -0.16 -26.66 -6.41
CA LEU A 74 -0.57 -26.99 -5.03
C LEU A 74 -1.38 -28.29 -4.94
N GLY A 75 -1.80 -28.87 -6.07
CA GLY A 75 -2.70 -30.02 -6.12
C GLY A 75 -4.13 -29.65 -5.68
N ALA A 76 -4.51 -28.38 -5.72
CA ALA A 76 -5.79 -27.85 -5.28
C ALA A 76 -6.82 -27.76 -6.41
N ARG A 77 -8.10 -27.78 -6.04
CA ARG A 77 -9.22 -27.54 -6.97
C ARG A 77 -10.22 -26.56 -6.37
N PRO A 78 -9.81 -25.30 -6.11
CA PRO A 78 -10.67 -24.33 -5.45
C PRO A 78 -11.88 -23.98 -6.34
N GLY A 79 -13.06 -23.95 -5.70
CA GLY A 79 -14.30 -23.52 -6.35
C GLY A 79 -14.35 -22.02 -6.64
N HIS A 80 -13.56 -21.23 -5.89
CA HIS A 80 -13.39 -19.80 -6.08
C HIS A 80 -11.93 -19.46 -6.40
N ARG A 81 -11.70 -18.72 -7.49
CA ARG A 81 -10.38 -18.23 -7.89
C ARG A 81 -10.47 -16.74 -8.24
N ARG A 82 -9.50 -15.96 -7.80
CA ARG A 82 -9.42 -14.54 -8.11
C ARG A 82 -7.98 -14.08 -8.32
N TYR A 83 -7.69 -13.58 -9.51
CA TYR A 83 -6.50 -12.77 -9.75
C TYR A 83 -6.88 -11.31 -9.56
N SER A 84 -6.16 -10.59 -8.70
CA SER A 84 -6.57 -9.25 -8.30
C SER A 84 -6.27 -8.19 -9.36
N GLY A 85 -6.81 -6.98 -9.17
CA GLY A 85 -6.28 -5.78 -9.79
C GLY A 85 -5.03 -5.27 -9.07
N ILE A 86 -4.53 -4.10 -9.52
CA ILE A 86 -3.34 -3.44 -8.97
C ILE A 86 -3.72 -2.50 -7.81
N GLY A 87 -2.82 -2.37 -6.84
CA GLY A 87 -2.92 -1.41 -5.74
C GLY A 87 -2.52 -2.00 -4.38
N GLY A 88 -1.87 -1.21 -3.53
CA GLY A 88 -1.38 -1.67 -2.24
C GLY A 88 -2.48 -1.95 -1.19
N SER A 89 -3.72 -1.49 -1.41
CA SER A 89 -4.88 -1.84 -0.58
C SER A 89 -5.50 -3.21 -0.92
N VAL A 90 -5.14 -3.78 -2.08
CA VAL A 90 -5.76 -4.99 -2.63
C VAL A 90 -5.69 -6.20 -1.70
N PRO A 91 -4.54 -6.56 -1.07
CA PRO A 91 -4.50 -7.74 -0.19
C PRO A 91 -5.50 -7.66 0.96
N LEU A 92 -5.66 -6.47 1.57
CA LEU A 92 -6.64 -6.28 2.65
C LEU A 92 -8.08 -6.39 2.15
N ARG A 93 -8.37 -5.91 0.94
CA ARG A 93 -9.69 -6.07 0.31
C ARG A 93 -9.99 -7.54 0.00
N LEU A 94 -9.00 -8.30 -0.48
CA LEU A 94 -9.15 -9.75 -0.69
C LEU A 94 -9.46 -10.48 0.63
N VAL A 95 -8.79 -10.10 1.72
CA VAL A 95 -9.06 -10.64 3.05
C VAL A 95 -10.47 -10.27 3.51
N ALA A 96 -10.89 -9.01 3.34
CA ALA A 96 -12.23 -8.55 3.72
C ALA A 96 -13.34 -9.30 2.97
N ASP A 97 -13.21 -9.43 1.64
CA ASP A 97 -14.16 -10.15 0.78
C ASP A 97 -14.23 -11.64 1.16
N THR A 98 -13.06 -12.25 1.42
CA THR A 98 -12.95 -13.64 1.86
C THR A 98 -13.64 -13.85 3.20
N ALA A 99 -13.36 -13.01 4.17
CA ALA A 99 -13.96 -13.08 5.51
C ALA A 99 -15.49 -12.92 5.46
N ALA A 100 -15.97 -11.95 4.68
CA ALA A 100 -17.41 -11.76 4.47
C ALA A 100 -18.06 -13.02 3.84
N ALA A 101 -17.41 -13.63 2.86
CA ALA A 101 -17.88 -14.87 2.26
C ALA A 101 -17.88 -16.04 3.25
N MET A 102 -16.85 -16.18 4.09
CA MET A 102 -16.77 -17.19 5.15
C MET A 102 -17.93 -17.06 6.15
N VAL A 103 -18.17 -15.83 6.65
CA VAL A 103 -19.29 -15.54 7.55
C VAL A 103 -20.63 -15.84 6.90
N GLY A 104 -20.75 -15.58 5.59
CA GLY A 104 -21.93 -15.91 4.78
C GLY A 104 -22.13 -17.40 4.47
N GLY A 105 -21.24 -18.30 4.94
CA GLY A 105 -21.30 -19.73 4.67
C GLY A 105 -20.70 -20.15 3.33
N GLY A 106 -19.82 -19.34 2.78
CA GLY A 106 -19.03 -19.63 1.56
C GLY A 106 -17.78 -20.48 1.87
N PRO A 107 -16.59 -20.11 1.31
CA PRO A 107 -15.37 -20.91 1.50
C PRO A 107 -14.98 -20.98 2.97
N ASP A 108 -14.58 -22.15 3.43
CA ASP A 108 -14.12 -22.38 4.82
C ASP A 108 -12.59 -22.37 4.94
N LEU A 109 -11.86 -22.47 3.81
CA LEU A 109 -10.42 -22.42 3.72
C LEU A 109 -9.99 -21.63 2.48
N ALA A 110 -9.16 -20.60 2.65
CA ALA A 110 -8.73 -19.72 1.60
C ALA A 110 -7.24 -19.38 1.70
N LEU A 111 -6.57 -19.26 0.55
CA LEU A 111 -5.22 -18.77 0.42
C LEU A 111 -5.24 -17.41 -0.29
N VAL A 112 -4.60 -16.41 0.31
CA VAL A 112 -4.24 -15.13 -0.31
C VAL A 112 -2.73 -15.09 -0.44
N VAL A 113 -2.22 -14.93 -1.65
CA VAL A 113 -0.78 -15.03 -1.93
C VAL A 113 -0.37 -14.05 -3.03
N GLY A 114 0.86 -13.59 -3.00
CA GLY A 114 1.43 -12.76 -4.06
C GLY A 114 2.93 -12.56 -3.89
N GLY A 115 3.53 -11.94 -4.88
CA GLY A 115 4.96 -11.67 -4.86
C GLY A 115 5.46 -11.17 -6.20
N GLU A 116 6.67 -10.61 -6.15
CA GLU A 116 7.36 -10.01 -7.28
C GLU A 116 8.79 -10.53 -7.39
N ALA A 117 9.30 -10.61 -8.61
CA ALA A 117 10.70 -10.87 -8.92
C ALA A 117 11.30 -9.73 -9.77
N LEU A 118 10.98 -8.47 -9.41
CA LEU A 118 11.34 -7.28 -10.18
C LEU A 118 12.85 -6.98 -10.14
N ALA A 119 13.54 -7.27 -9.04
CA ALA A 119 14.98 -7.09 -8.96
C ALA A 119 15.70 -8.06 -9.89
N THR A 120 15.29 -9.32 -9.92
CA THR A 120 15.79 -10.32 -10.87
C THR A 120 15.51 -9.91 -12.32
N LEU A 121 14.27 -9.55 -12.64
CA LEU A 121 13.90 -9.12 -13.99
C LEU A 121 14.70 -7.91 -14.48
N ARG A 122 14.99 -6.96 -13.59
CA ARG A 122 15.81 -5.78 -13.91
C ARG A 122 17.26 -6.14 -14.28
N HIS A 123 17.83 -7.14 -13.61
CA HIS A 123 19.21 -7.58 -13.85
C HIS A 123 19.30 -8.63 -14.97
N HIS A 124 18.22 -9.38 -15.19
CA HIS A 124 18.10 -10.43 -16.20
C HIS A 124 16.84 -10.22 -17.03
N PRO A 125 16.80 -9.27 -17.98
CA PRO A 125 15.57 -8.86 -18.67
C PRO A 125 14.97 -9.91 -19.60
N GLY A 126 15.57 -11.06 -19.77
CA GLY A 126 15.08 -12.16 -20.58
C GLY A 126 15.18 -13.50 -19.82
N PRO A 127 14.61 -13.63 -18.61
CA PRO A 127 14.65 -14.91 -17.92
C PRO A 127 13.83 -15.96 -18.67
N GLU A 128 14.31 -17.20 -18.66
CA GLU A 128 13.57 -18.34 -19.23
C GLU A 128 12.52 -18.85 -18.22
N TRP A 129 11.51 -18.02 -17.94
CA TRP A 129 10.41 -18.37 -17.06
C TRP A 129 9.29 -19.05 -17.86
N SER A 130 8.49 -19.88 -17.16
CA SER A 130 7.39 -20.61 -17.78
C SER A 130 6.27 -19.67 -18.25
N PHE A 131 5.54 -20.12 -19.28
CA PHE A 131 4.37 -19.41 -19.81
C PHE A 131 4.66 -17.94 -20.16
N PRO A 132 5.69 -17.67 -21.02
CA PRO A 132 5.96 -16.32 -21.45
C PRO A 132 4.71 -15.74 -22.12
N PRO A 133 4.32 -14.49 -21.82
CA PRO A 133 3.17 -13.88 -22.45
C PRO A 133 3.46 -13.69 -23.95
N ASP A 134 2.51 -14.07 -24.81
CA ASP A 134 2.58 -13.79 -26.25
C ASP A 134 2.60 -12.29 -26.51
N GLU A 135 1.91 -11.52 -25.65
CA GLU A 135 1.92 -10.07 -25.63
C GLU A 135 1.98 -9.60 -24.16
N PRO A 136 2.72 -8.50 -23.85
CA PRO A 136 2.69 -7.94 -22.52
C PRO A 136 1.25 -7.54 -22.17
N ALA A 137 0.74 -7.99 -21.03
CA ALA A 137 -0.57 -7.58 -20.57
C ALA A 137 -0.61 -6.05 -20.45
N PRO A 138 -1.71 -5.41 -20.86
CA PRO A 138 -1.85 -3.99 -20.69
C PRO A 138 -1.73 -3.65 -19.18
N PHE A 139 -0.96 -2.62 -18.86
CA PHE A 139 -0.83 -2.16 -17.50
C PHE A 139 -2.22 -1.74 -16.98
N PRO A 140 -2.78 -2.36 -15.94
CA PRO A 140 -4.21 -2.22 -15.60
C PRO A 140 -4.51 -0.90 -14.86
N ILE A 141 -3.67 0.11 -14.97
CA ILE A 141 -3.88 1.44 -14.37
C ILE A 141 -4.51 2.35 -15.41
N THR A 142 -5.72 2.81 -15.11
CA THR A 142 -6.29 3.97 -15.81
C THR A 142 -5.76 5.21 -15.14
N LEU A 143 -4.84 5.91 -15.80
CA LEU A 143 -4.37 7.23 -15.36
C LEU A 143 -5.46 8.25 -15.60
N ASP A 144 -5.61 9.21 -14.69
CA ASP A 144 -6.40 10.40 -14.95
C ASP A 144 -5.81 11.16 -16.17
N ARG A 145 -6.70 11.59 -17.07
CA ARG A 145 -6.27 12.19 -18.34
C ARG A 145 -5.52 13.50 -18.13
N ASP A 146 -5.99 14.31 -17.18
CA ASP A 146 -5.42 15.63 -16.94
C ASP A 146 -4.12 15.52 -16.11
N GLU A 147 -4.02 14.56 -15.19
CA GLU A 147 -2.77 14.19 -14.53
C GLU A 147 -1.72 13.77 -15.57
N ALA A 148 -2.10 12.85 -16.45
CA ALA A 148 -1.18 12.35 -17.49
C ALA A 148 -0.75 13.44 -18.49
N ALA A 149 -1.67 14.32 -18.90
CA ALA A 149 -1.39 15.42 -19.82
C ALA A 149 -0.38 16.43 -19.25
N ASN A 150 -0.36 16.61 -17.93
CA ASN A 150 0.55 17.49 -17.21
C ASN A 150 1.81 16.76 -16.66
N GLY A 151 2.02 15.49 -17.02
CA GLY A 151 3.18 14.70 -16.58
C GLY A 151 3.08 14.21 -15.13
N ILE A 152 1.92 14.33 -14.49
CA ILE A 152 1.67 13.95 -13.08
C ILE A 152 1.13 12.51 -13.04
N TYR A 153 2.00 11.53 -13.32
CA TYR A 153 1.64 10.11 -13.34
C TYR A 153 2.58 9.23 -12.49
N GLN A 154 3.70 9.79 -12.06
CA GLN A 154 4.63 9.08 -11.20
C GLN A 154 4.16 9.16 -9.75
N ALA A 155 4.08 8.02 -9.06
CA ALA A 155 3.60 7.97 -7.68
C ALA A 155 4.38 8.92 -6.75
N TYR A 156 5.71 8.98 -6.87
CA TYR A 156 6.51 9.88 -6.03
C TYR A 156 6.11 11.35 -6.17
N LEU A 157 5.64 11.77 -7.35
CA LEU A 157 5.23 13.14 -7.61
C LEU A 157 3.84 13.44 -7.06
N THR A 158 2.87 12.53 -7.26
CA THR A 158 1.51 12.69 -6.73
C THR A 158 1.49 12.69 -5.21
N PHE A 159 2.26 11.80 -4.58
CA PHE A 159 2.38 11.78 -3.13
C PHE A 159 3.13 13.01 -2.58
N ALA A 160 4.11 13.54 -3.32
CA ALA A 160 4.81 14.78 -2.96
C ALA A 160 3.90 16.01 -3.02
N LEU A 161 2.99 16.10 -4.01
CA LEU A 161 1.96 17.15 -4.07
C LEU A 161 1.05 17.11 -2.84
N LEU A 162 0.62 15.92 -2.41
CA LEU A 162 -0.20 15.74 -1.21
C LEU A 162 0.58 16.11 0.08
N ASP A 163 1.87 15.73 0.17
CA ASP A 163 2.70 16.10 1.31
C ASP A 163 2.95 17.62 1.40
N THR A 164 3.17 18.26 0.25
CA THR A 164 3.29 19.73 0.19
C THR A 164 1.98 20.39 0.63
N ALA A 165 0.82 19.89 0.19
CA ALA A 165 -0.48 20.39 0.65
C ALA A 165 -0.65 20.25 2.17
N ARG A 166 -0.22 19.12 2.74
CA ARG A 166 -0.24 18.90 4.21
C ARG A 166 0.70 19.87 4.92
N ARG A 167 1.91 20.10 4.39
CA ARG A 167 2.85 21.11 4.92
C ARG A 167 2.23 22.51 4.93
N ILE A 168 1.61 22.90 3.81
CA ILE A 168 0.96 24.23 3.68
C ILE A 168 -0.15 24.36 4.71
N HIS A 169 -1.01 23.34 4.85
CA HIS A 169 -2.08 23.33 5.85
C HIS A 169 -1.54 23.45 7.29
N GLN A 170 -0.40 22.84 7.58
CA GLN A 170 0.28 22.93 8.89
C GLN A 170 1.02 24.27 9.13
N GLY A 171 1.14 25.14 8.12
CA GLY A 171 1.87 26.39 8.21
C GLY A 171 3.37 26.23 8.45
N ARG A 172 3.96 25.08 8.06
CA ARG A 172 5.39 24.78 8.26
C ARG A 172 6.20 25.20 7.04
N SER A 173 7.42 25.67 7.28
CA SER A 173 8.40 25.88 6.23
C SER A 173 8.80 24.54 5.56
N THR A 174 9.33 24.58 4.34
CA THR A 174 9.81 23.40 3.62
C THR A 174 10.92 22.67 4.40
N ALA A 175 11.84 23.42 5.03
CA ALA A 175 12.93 22.84 5.82
C ALA A 175 12.42 22.09 7.06
N GLU A 176 11.63 22.77 7.90
CA GLU A 176 11.04 22.14 9.11
C GLU A 176 10.18 20.92 8.79
N TYR A 177 9.44 20.97 7.67
CA TYR A 177 8.62 19.85 7.25
C TYR A 177 9.48 18.67 6.83
N ARG A 178 10.53 18.90 6.03
CA ARG A 178 11.45 17.86 5.58
C ARG A 178 12.19 17.20 6.74
N ASP A 179 12.65 17.98 7.74
CA ASP A 179 13.26 17.42 8.95
C ASP A 179 12.27 16.51 9.69
N GLY A 180 11.01 16.92 9.83
CA GLY A 180 9.97 16.09 10.43
C GLY A 180 9.63 14.83 9.63
N LEU A 181 9.87 14.80 8.31
CA LEU A 181 9.76 13.54 7.53
C LEU A 181 10.90 12.57 7.87
N GLY A 182 12.10 13.07 8.12
CA GLY A 182 13.22 12.27 8.62
C GLY A 182 12.89 11.63 9.96
N ASP A 183 12.38 12.41 10.92
CA ASP A 183 11.94 11.91 12.22
C ASP A 183 10.82 10.87 12.12
N LEU A 184 9.89 11.05 11.18
CA LEU A 184 8.80 10.11 10.92
C LEU A 184 9.28 8.77 10.35
N LEU A 185 10.27 8.78 9.46
CA LEU A 185 10.70 7.60 8.70
C LEU A 185 11.87 6.84 9.35
N ALA A 186 12.75 7.51 10.11
CA ALA A 186 13.90 6.88 10.74
C ALA A 186 13.53 5.67 11.64
N PRO A 187 12.48 5.73 12.48
CA PRO A 187 12.05 4.58 13.27
C PRO A 187 11.66 3.36 12.42
N LEU A 188 11.07 3.57 11.24
CA LEU A 188 10.72 2.47 10.32
C LEU A 188 11.95 1.73 9.85
N SER A 189 13.02 2.47 9.50
CA SER A 189 14.29 1.87 9.08
C SER A 189 14.93 1.02 10.19
N THR A 190 14.76 1.43 11.45
CA THR A 190 15.24 0.67 12.62
C THR A 190 14.49 -0.67 12.76
N VAL A 191 13.16 -0.68 12.54
CA VAL A 191 12.37 -1.92 12.53
C VAL A 191 12.83 -2.85 11.40
N ALA A 192 13.03 -2.34 10.19
CA ALA A 192 13.53 -3.14 9.07
C ALA A 192 14.93 -3.70 9.35
N ALA A 193 15.82 -2.93 9.97
CA ALA A 193 17.17 -3.38 10.34
C ALA A 193 17.15 -4.51 11.38
N ALA A 194 16.13 -4.56 12.23
CA ALA A 194 15.94 -5.63 13.21
C ALA A 194 15.42 -6.95 12.59
N ASP A 195 14.93 -6.91 11.36
CA ASP A 195 14.45 -8.09 10.60
C ASP A 195 15.28 -8.34 9.31
N PRO A 196 16.56 -8.70 9.41
CA PRO A 196 17.44 -8.87 8.26
C PRO A 196 17.07 -10.08 7.37
N VAL A 197 16.17 -10.94 7.83
CA VAL A 197 15.70 -12.12 7.08
C VAL A 197 14.69 -11.68 6.03
N HIS A 198 13.75 -10.82 6.39
CA HIS A 198 12.63 -10.45 5.54
C HIS A 198 12.77 -9.08 4.89
N ALA A 199 13.37 -8.08 5.57
CA ALA A 199 13.53 -6.75 4.99
C ALA A 199 14.53 -6.76 3.83
N TRP A 200 14.20 -6.08 2.72
CA TRP A 200 15.07 -5.96 1.55
C TRP A 200 16.29 -5.08 1.83
N PHE A 201 16.12 -3.98 2.57
CA PHE A 201 17.17 -3.07 3.02
C PHE A 201 17.24 -3.04 4.56
N PRO A 202 17.85 -4.04 5.21
CA PRO A 202 17.91 -4.11 6.66
C PRO A 202 19.00 -3.18 7.22
N VAL A 203 18.84 -1.88 6.98
CA VAL A 203 19.78 -0.82 7.41
C VAL A 203 19.01 0.26 8.16
N ALA A 204 19.45 0.55 9.40
CA ALA A 204 18.92 1.67 10.15
C ALA A 204 19.55 2.98 9.67
N HIS A 205 18.71 3.98 9.42
CA HIS A 205 19.10 5.32 9.00
C HIS A 205 18.73 6.36 10.06
N GLY A 206 19.60 7.33 10.29
CA GLY A 206 19.27 8.50 11.10
C GLY A 206 18.36 9.48 10.33
N ALA A 207 17.55 10.25 11.08
CA ALA A 207 16.64 11.24 10.47
C ALA A 207 17.36 12.21 9.52
N ALA A 208 18.50 12.75 9.94
CA ALA A 208 19.31 13.66 9.12
C ALA A 208 19.84 12.99 7.83
N GLU A 209 20.22 11.71 7.88
CA GLU A 209 20.67 10.95 6.72
C GLU A 209 19.56 10.80 5.67
N LEU A 210 18.32 10.60 6.11
CA LEU A 210 17.19 10.45 5.22
C LEU A 210 16.87 11.74 4.45
N VAL A 211 17.01 12.89 5.10
CA VAL A 211 16.63 14.18 4.52
C VAL A 211 17.75 14.89 3.77
N GLU A 212 19.01 14.54 4.04
CA GLU A 212 20.17 15.20 3.42
C GLU A 212 20.42 14.68 1.99
N PRO A 213 20.34 15.52 0.96
CA PRO A 213 20.67 15.12 -0.40
C PRO A 213 22.17 14.83 -0.56
N THR A 214 22.48 13.63 -1.05
CA THR A 214 23.83 13.17 -1.38
C THR A 214 23.83 12.49 -2.75
N PRO A 215 24.98 12.17 -3.36
CA PRO A 215 25.02 11.41 -4.61
C PRO A 215 24.31 10.04 -4.52
N SER A 216 24.30 9.39 -3.34
CA SER A 216 23.60 8.13 -3.09
C SER A 216 22.15 8.32 -2.65
N ASN A 217 21.84 9.46 -2.05
CA ASN A 217 20.50 9.86 -1.58
C ASN A 217 20.01 11.13 -2.27
N ARG A 218 19.99 11.15 -3.62
CA ARG A 218 19.58 12.33 -4.37
C ARG A 218 18.13 12.70 -4.14
N MET A 219 17.76 13.95 -4.36
CA MET A 219 16.36 14.35 -4.48
C MET A 219 15.66 13.59 -5.61
N VAL A 220 14.38 13.28 -5.42
CA VAL A 220 13.49 12.65 -6.41
C VAL A 220 12.36 13.60 -6.79
N ALA A 221 11.70 14.15 -5.79
CA ALA A 221 10.72 15.23 -5.90
C ALA A 221 10.65 15.94 -4.54
N THR A 222 10.46 17.25 -4.53
CA THR A 222 10.28 17.97 -3.26
C THR A 222 9.01 17.49 -2.55
N PRO A 223 9.07 17.00 -1.25
CA PRO A 223 10.21 17.10 -0.34
C PRO A 223 11.11 15.84 -0.27
N TYR A 224 10.97 14.84 -1.14
CA TYR A 224 11.54 13.51 -1.00
C TYR A 224 12.94 13.35 -1.56
N THR A 225 13.82 12.75 -0.78
CA THR A 225 15.05 12.10 -1.23
C THR A 225 14.75 10.65 -1.62
N LYS A 226 15.73 9.96 -2.25
CA LYS A 226 15.60 8.57 -2.67
C LYS A 226 15.32 7.61 -1.49
N LEU A 227 15.95 7.82 -0.33
CA LEU A 227 15.77 6.97 0.86
C LEU A 227 14.39 7.13 1.52
N MET A 228 13.61 8.14 1.16
CA MET A 228 12.23 8.33 1.64
C MET A 228 11.17 7.68 0.75
N THR A 229 11.56 7.04 -0.34
CA THR A 229 10.61 6.48 -1.32
C THR A 229 10.57 4.97 -1.29
N ALA A 230 9.39 4.39 -1.53
CA ALA A 230 9.23 2.95 -1.67
C ALA A 230 10.11 2.40 -2.80
N VAL A 231 10.65 1.20 -2.60
CA VAL A 231 11.45 0.49 -3.60
C VAL A 231 10.70 -0.73 -4.06
N MET A 232 10.35 -0.76 -5.35
CA MET A 232 9.63 -1.89 -5.98
C MET A 232 10.58 -2.92 -6.61
N ASP A 233 11.82 -2.55 -6.90
CA ASP A 233 12.84 -3.46 -7.48
C ASP A 233 13.32 -4.46 -6.42
N VAL A 234 12.44 -5.39 -6.04
CA VAL A 234 12.64 -6.40 -5.00
C VAL A 234 12.19 -7.78 -5.49
N ASP A 235 12.70 -8.84 -4.87
CA ASP A 235 12.29 -10.21 -5.09
C ASP A 235 11.73 -10.76 -3.78
N MET A 236 10.41 -10.66 -3.61
CA MET A 236 9.74 -10.94 -2.36
C MET A 236 8.35 -11.51 -2.61
N ALA A 237 7.92 -12.45 -1.74
CA ALA A 237 6.56 -12.99 -1.74
C ALA A 237 6.05 -13.20 -0.32
N ALA A 238 4.73 -13.19 -0.15
CA ALA A 238 4.07 -13.51 1.11
C ALA A 238 2.74 -14.21 0.85
N GLY A 239 2.33 -15.04 1.81
CA GLY A 239 1.09 -15.79 1.78
C GLY A 239 0.39 -15.82 3.14
N LEU A 240 -0.92 -15.85 3.10
CA LEU A 240 -1.82 -15.89 4.26
C LEU A 240 -2.86 -16.99 4.04
N LEU A 241 -2.88 -17.96 4.92
CA LEU A 241 -3.89 -19.04 4.96
C LEU A 241 -4.97 -18.66 5.96
N LEU A 242 -6.19 -18.48 5.47
CA LEU A 242 -7.38 -18.13 6.23
C LEU A 242 -8.29 -19.34 6.36
N ALA A 243 -8.86 -19.55 7.55
CA ALA A 243 -9.87 -20.55 7.79
C ALA A 243 -11.03 -19.98 8.60
N THR A 244 -12.19 -20.64 8.53
CA THR A 244 -13.21 -20.47 9.57
C THR A 244 -12.76 -21.18 10.85
N GLU A 245 -13.28 -20.79 12.00
CA GLU A 245 -13.00 -21.45 13.29
C GLU A 245 -13.26 -22.96 13.21
N ALA A 246 -14.41 -23.36 12.67
CA ALA A 246 -14.76 -24.78 12.51
C ALA A 246 -13.77 -25.52 11.60
N ARG A 247 -13.27 -24.88 10.54
CA ARG A 247 -12.27 -25.49 9.65
C ARG A 247 -10.92 -25.60 10.33
N ALA A 248 -10.51 -24.59 11.11
CA ALA A 248 -9.29 -24.62 11.90
C ALA A 248 -9.32 -25.78 12.93
N ASP A 249 -10.46 -26.00 13.59
CA ASP A 249 -10.67 -27.16 14.46
C ASP A 249 -10.55 -28.49 13.71
N ALA A 250 -11.21 -28.60 12.55
CA ALA A 250 -11.17 -29.82 11.72
C ALA A 250 -9.76 -30.13 11.20
N LEU A 251 -8.93 -29.10 10.96
CA LEU A 251 -7.53 -29.24 10.56
C LEU A 251 -6.58 -29.49 11.75
N GLY A 252 -7.09 -29.41 13.00
CA GLY A 252 -6.29 -29.60 14.20
C GLY A 252 -5.33 -28.45 14.50
N VAL A 253 -5.57 -27.24 13.93
CA VAL A 253 -4.75 -26.07 14.20
C VAL A 253 -4.92 -25.62 15.66
N PRO A 254 -3.85 -25.54 16.47
CA PRO A 254 -3.95 -25.12 17.86
C PRO A 254 -4.54 -23.70 18.01
N ALA A 255 -5.30 -23.47 19.10
CA ALA A 255 -5.95 -22.17 19.32
C ALA A 255 -4.95 -21.01 19.46
N ASP A 256 -3.78 -21.26 20.03
CA ASP A 256 -2.71 -20.28 20.18
C ASP A 256 -1.99 -19.93 18.87
N ARG A 257 -2.27 -20.66 17.80
CA ARG A 257 -1.77 -20.35 16.44
C ARG A 257 -2.75 -19.52 15.64
N ARG A 258 -4.00 -19.37 16.10
CA ARG A 258 -5.07 -18.65 15.38
C ARG A 258 -5.02 -17.16 15.70
N VAL A 259 -5.10 -16.33 14.68
CA VAL A 259 -5.25 -14.87 14.82
C VAL A 259 -6.53 -14.45 14.11
N TYR A 260 -7.49 -13.99 14.88
CA TYR A 260 -8.85 -13.73 14.43
C TYR A 260 -8.97 -12.34 13.82
N LEU A 261 -9.72 -12.25 12.73
CA LEU A 261 -10.12 -10.99 12.15
C LEU A 261 -11.23 -10.35 13.01
N TRP A 262 -11.01 -9.13 13.47
CA TRP A 262 -11.94 -8.37 14.30
C TRP A 262 -12.78 -7.38 13.53
N GLY A 263 -12.25 -6.82 12.47
CA GLY A 263 -12.92 -5.85 11.63
C GLY A 263 -12.16 -5.54 10.37
N THR A 264 -12.88 -5.09 9.36
CA THR A 264 -12.33 -4.60 8.10
C THR A 264 -13.03 -3.33 7.69
N GLY A 265 -12.33 -2.47 6.97
CA GLY A 265 -12.91 -1.30 6.35
C GLY A 265 -12.23 -1.00 5.02
N SER A 266 -12.99 -0.45 4.09
CA SER A 266 -12.47 0.06 2.82
C SER A 266 -13.24 1.31 2.42
N ALA A 267 -12.55 2.24 1.75
CA ALA A 267 -13.15 3.46 1.23
C ALA A 267 -12.31 3.99 0.07
N GLU A 268 -12.92 4.84 -0.75
CA GLU A 268 -12.30 5.41 -1.93
C GLU A 268 -12.27 6.94 -1.82
N GLU A 269 -11.20 7.56 -2.35
CA GLU A 269 -11.14 8.99 -2.66
C GLU A 269 -11.45 9.23 -4.13
N PRO A 270 -11.80 10.46 -4.53
CA PRO A 270 -11.86 10.84 -5.94
C PRO A 270 -10.55 10.49 -6.65
N ALA A 271 -10.66 9.91 -7.87
CA ALA A 271 -9.50 9.39 -8.61
C ALA A 271 -8.48 10.48 -8.92
N ALA A 272 -8.92 11.63 -9.48
CA ALA A 272 -8.06 12.78 -9.71
C ALA A 272 -7.75 13.48 -8.37
N ILE A 273 -6.47 13.63 -8.03
CA ILE A 273 -6.09 14.26 -6.75
C ILE A 273 -6.56 15.72 -6.67
N ALA A 274 -6.55 16.47 -7.78
CA ALA A 274 -7.05 17.86 -7.80
C ALA A 274 -8.56 17.97 -7.54
N SER A 275 -9.33 16.91 -7.74
CA SER A 275 -10.78 16.90 -7.47
C SER A 275 -11.13 16.71 -6.00
N ARG A 276 -10.17 16.42 -5.13
CA ARG A 276 -10.40 16.24 -3.69
C ARG A 276 -10.62 17.60 -3.03
N PRO A 277 -11.66 17.76 -2.20
CA PRO A 277 -11.90 19.04 -1.50
C PRO A 277 -10.68 19.50 -0.72
N ASP A 278 -10.11 18.60 0.07
CA ASP A 278 -8.92 18.84 0.87
C ASP A 278 -7.74 17.99 0.37
N LEU A 279 -6.69 18.65 -0.10
CA LEU A 279 -5.48 17.96 -0.57
C LEU A 279 -4.57 17.48 0.58
N TRP A 280 -4.84 17.91 1.80
CA TRP A 280 -3.98 17.71 2.97
C TRP A 280 -4.46 16.59 3.92
N ARG A 281 -5.61 15.97 3.65
CA ARG A 281 -6.17 14.85 4.43
C ARG A 281 -6.82 13.81 3.53
N ALA A 282 -7.02 12.60 4.06
CA ALA A 282 -7.71 11.49 3.40
C ALA A 282 -8.90 11.02 4.26
N PRO A 283 -10.11 11.61 4.09
CA PRO A 283 -11.30 11.20 4.84
C PRO A 283 -11.65 9.72 4.66
N SER A 284 -11.41 9.17 3.48
CA SER A 284 -11.65 7.75 3.20
C SER A 284 -10.71 6.83 3.99
N LEU A 285 -9.46 7.26 4.25
CA LEU A 285 -8.56 6.51 5.14
C LEU A 285 -9.11 6.48 6.57
N ALA A 286 -9.61 7.62 7.08
CA ALA A 286 -10.25 7.69 8.39
C ALA A 286 -11.51 6.80 8.45
N ALA A 287 -12.32 6.79 7.39
CA ALA A 287 -13.50 5.95 7.28
C ALA A 287 -13.15 4.45 7.24
N ALA A 288 -12.16 4.05 6.43
CA ALA A 288 -11.71 2.66 6.36
C ALA A 288 -11.14 2.17 7.71
N ALA A 289 -10.27 2.97 8.33
CA ALA A 289 -9.70 2.63 9.63
C ALA A 289 -10.78 2.60 10.74
N GLY A 290 -11.68 3.58 10.78
CA GLY A 290 -12.79 3.62 11.72
C GLY A 290 -13.74 2.42 11.59
N ALA A 291 -14.03 1.98 10.37
CA ALA A 291 -14.82 0.78 10.12
C ALA A 291 -14.13 -0.50 10.63
N ALA A 292 -12.81 -0.61 10.44
CA ALA A 292 -12.03 -1.74 10.94
C ALA A 292 -11.94 -1.74 12.48
N LEU A 293 -11.75 -0.58 13.09
CA LEU A 293 -11.65 -0.42 14.55
C LEU A 293 -12.99 -0.61 15.26
N GLY A 294 -14.11 -0.28 14.60
CA GLY A 294 -15.42 -0.28 15.24
C GLY A 294 -15.49 0.74 16.39
N PRO A 295 -15.89 0.33 17.60
CA PRO A 295 -15.99 1.23 18.76
C PRO A 295 -14.63 1.56 19.43
N ARG A 296 -13.52 1.02 18.92
CA ARG A 296 -12.18 1.22 19.48
C ARG A 296 -11.51 2.45 18.91
N GLY A 297 -10.63 3.06 19.71
CA GLY A 297 -9.69 4.06 19.24
C GLY A 297 -8.34 3.46 18.84
N ALA A 298 -7.45 4.28 18.26
CA ALA A 298 -6.07 3.88 17.99
C ALA A 298 -5.30 3.51 19.28
N ASP A 299 -5.70 4.04 20.43
CA ASP A 299 -5.08 3.74 21.74
C ASP A 299 -5.39 2.31 22.24
N ASP A 300 -6.41 1.68 21.70
CA ASP A 300 -6.75 0.27 21.99
C ASP A 300 -5.95 -0.72 21.12
N VAL A 301 -5.08 -0.22 20.24
CA VAL A 301 -4.28 -1.00 19.30
C VAL A 301 -2.81 -0.95 19.71
N ALA A 302 -2.26 -2.13 20.05
CA ALA A 302 -0.87 -2.23 20.49
C ALA A 302 0.13 -2.21 19.33
N HIS A 303 -0.25 -2.81 18.20
CA HIS A 303 0.63 -2.99 17.05
C HIS A 303 0.03 -2.40 15.78
N LEU A 304 0.84 -1.67 15.03
CA LEU A 304 0.44 -0.99 13.80
C LEU A 304 1.33 -1.43 12.64
N ASP A 305 0.76 -1.57 11.46
CA ASP A 305 1.49 -1.46 10.20
C ASP A 305 0.73 -0.49 9.29
N LEU A 306 1.12 0.77 9.35
CA LEU A 306 0.55 1.82 8.53
C LEU A 306 1.25 1.84 7.18
N TYR A 307 0.48 1.80 6.11
CA TYR A 307 1.03 1.76 4.75
C TYR A 307 1.89 2.99 4.46
N SER A 308 3.14 2.77 4.08
CA SER A 308 4.20 3.78 4.05
C SER A 308 4.95 3.84 2.71
N CYS A 309 4.23 3.77 1.58
CA CYS A 309 4.88 3.91 0.27
C CYS A 309 5.63 5.25 0.14
N PHE A 310 5.09 6.30 0.75
CA PHE A 310 5.68 7.63 0.89
C PHE A 310 5.32 8.20 2.27
N ALA A 311 6.05 9.20 2.70
CA ALA A 311 5.83 9.82 4.01
C ALA A 311 4.41 10.42 4.15
N SER A 312 3.82 10.94 3.06
CA SER A 312 2.44 11.44 3.06
C SER A 312 1.43 10.38 3.46
N SER A 313 1.52 9.15 2.92
CA SER A 313 0.57 8.10 3.31
C SER A 313 0.63 7.78 4.80
N LEU A 314 1.85 7.77 5.37
CA LEU A 314 2.06 7.55 6.80
C LEU A 314 1.58 8.74 7.64
N GLY A 315 1.88 9.97 7.21
CA GLY A 315 1.45 11.20 7.88
C GLY A 315 -0.08 11.34 7.91
N PHE A 316 -0.74 11.07 6.78
CA PHE A 316 -2.20 11.09 6.70
C PHE A 316 -2.85 10.00 7.56
N ALA A 317 -2.22 8.81 7.65
CA ALA A 317 -2.70 7.75 8.51
C ALA A 317 -2.58 8.12 9.99
N ARG A 318 -1.46 8.74 10.42
CA ARG A 318 -1.32 9.28 11.77
C ARG A 318 -2.40 10.30 12.10
N ASP A 319 -2.63 11.26 11.19
CA ASP A 319 -3.63 12.31 11.38
C ASP A 319 -5.05 11.70 11.44
N ALA A 320 -5.38 10.76 10.55
CA ALA A 320 -6.68 10.09 10.50
C ALA A 320 -6.99 9.26 11.75
N LEU A 321 -5.96 8.65 12.34
CA LEU A 321 -6.05 7.83 13.56
C LEU A 321 -5.86 8.63 14.85
N GLY A 322 -5.52 9.93 14.76
CA GLY A 322 -5.25 10.79 15.92
C GLY A 322 -3.99 10.38 16.71
N ILE A 323 -3.03 9.71 16.07
CA ILE A 323 -1.80 9.24 16.73
C ILE A 323 -0.84 10.43 16.90
N THR A 324 -0.59 10.81 18.14
CA THR A 324 0.28 11.95 18.51
C THR A 324 1.53 11.55 19.28
N ASP A 325 1.60 10.31 19.75
CA ASP A 325 2.74 9.75 20.49
C ASP A 325 3.80 9.13 19.53
N ASP A 326 4.89 8.64 20.13
CA ASP A 326 6.04 8.05 19.43
C ASP A 326 5.96 6.52 19.31
N ARG A 327 4.73 5.95 19.36
CA ARG A 327 4.56 4.50 19.16
C ARG A 327 5.07 4.05 17.81
N SER A 328 5.48 2.78 17.69
CA SER A 328 5.87 2.20 16.40
C SER A 328 4.68 2.21 15.43
N LEU A 329 4.91 2.68 14.22
CA LEU A 329 3.90 2.74 13.16
C LEU A 329 3.97 1.55 12.18
N THR A 330 4.86 0.60 12.44
CA THR A 330 5.09 -0.55 11.56
C THR A 330 5.58 -1.76 12.35
N VAL A 331 5.23 -2.96 11.88
CA VAL A 331 5.82 -4.23 12.33
C VAL A 331 6.78 -4.82 11.29
N THR A 332 6.82 -4.25 10.07
CA THR A 332 7.71 -4.70 8.99
C THR A 332 8.92 -3.80 8.78
N GLY A 333 8.80 -2.51 9.04
CA GLY A 333 9.77 -1.48 8.68
C GLY A 333 9.35 -0.60 7.49
N GLY A 334 8.18 -0.83 6.89
CA GLY A 334 7.62 0.00 5.82
C GLY A 334 8.26 -0.20 4.44
N LEU A 335 7.56 0.24 3.40
CA LEU A 335 7.92 0.01 2.00
C LEU A 335 9.30 0.56 1.60
N PRO A 336 9.81 1.69 2.13
CA PRO A 336 11.13 2.17 1.75
C PRO A 336 12.27 1.25 2.22
N TYR A 337 12.10 0.52 3.33
CA TYR A 337 13.17 -0.25 3.98
C TYR A 337 12.87 -1.76 3.98
N HIS A 338 11.64 -2.16 4.30
CA HIS A 338 11.22 -3.56 4.13
C HIS A 338 11.26 -3.98 2.66
N GLY A 339 10.88 -3.08 1.76
CA GLY A 339 10.67 -3.34 0.34
C GLY A 339 9.18 -3.34 -0.01
N GLY A 340 8.87 -2.93 -1.24
CA GLY A 340 7.52 -2.79 -1.76
C GLY A 340 7.26 -3.72 -2.95
N PRO A 341 7.00 -5.03 -2.75
CA PRO A 341 6.78 -5.97 -3.85
C PRO A 341 5.44 -5.70 -4.55
N GLY A 342 5.42 -4.70 -5.44
CA GLY A 342 4.26 -4.31 -6.23
C GLY A 342 3.02 -4.07 -5.37
N SER A 343 1.95 -4.81 -5.66
CA SER A 343 0.69 -4.72 -4.89
C SER A 343 0.69 -5.58 -3.61
N ASN A 344 1.73 -6.40 -3.35
CA ASN A 344 1.69 -7.44 -2.33
C ASN A 344 2.26 -7.04 -0.95
N TYR A 345 2.72 -5.80 -0.75
CA TYR A 345 3.28 -5.39 0.55
C TYR A 345 2.33 -5.65 1.73
N ALA A 346 1.03 -5.37 1.57
CA ALA A 346 0.08 -5.56 2.67
C ALA A 346 -0.07 -7.04 3.08
N THR A 347 0.23 -8.02 2.20
CA THR A 347 0.31 -9.44 2.61
C THR A 347 1.52 -9.70 3.51
N HIS A 348 2.68 -9.05 3.25
CA HIS A 348 3.84 -9.09 4.15
C HIS A 348 3.52 -8.47 5.51
N ALA A 349 2.83 -7.32 5.50
CA ALA A 349 2.38 -6.65 6.72
C ALA A 349 1.42 -7.54 7.54
N LEU A 350 0.48 -8.21 6.87
CA LEU A 350 -0.43 -9.18 7.52
C LEU A 350 0.33 -10.37 8.13
N ALA A 351 1.29 -10.94 7.38
CA ALA A 351 2.10 -12.04 7.89
C ALA A 351 2.91 -11.63 9.13
N ALA A 352 3.60 -10.49 9.06
CA ALA A 352 4.34 -9.93 10.20
C ALA A 352 3.41 -9.61 11.39
N MET A 353 2.21 -9.08 11.14
CA MET A 353 1.24 -8.79 12.19
C MET A 353 0.74 -10.07 12.88
N VAL A 354 0.47 -11.13 12.13
CA VAL A 354 0.10 -12.44 12.70
C VAL A 354 1.22 -13.00 13.58
N GLU A 355 2.48 -12.94 13.14
CA GLU A 355 3.63 -13.34 13.93
C GLU A 355 3.76 -12.50 15.22
N THR A 356 3.60 -11.18 15.10
CA THR A 356 3.66 -10.23 16.24
C THR A 356 2.57 -10.53 17.27
N LEU A 357 1.31 -10.73 16.82
CA LEU A 357 0.19 -11.00 17.71
C LEU A 357 0.28 -12.37 18.40
N ARG A 358 0.88 -13.36 17.73
CA ARG A 358 1.18 -14.66 18.37
C ARG A 358 2.24 -14.53 19.46
N ALA A 359 3.17 -13.59 19.30
CA ALA A 359 4.19 -13.29 20.33
C ALA A 359 3.66 -12.41 21.48
N ASP A 360 2.56 -11.67 21.25
CA ASP A 360 1.89 -10.80 22.24
C ASP A 360 0.39 -11.11 22.31
N PRO A 361 0.01 -12.30 22.90
CA PRO A 361 -1.37 -12.76 22.90
C PRO A 361 -2.32 -11.83 23.64
N GLY A 362 -3.50 -11.59 23.06
CA GLY A 362 -4.56 -10.75 23.62
C GLY A 362 -4.50 -9.30 23.17
N SER A 363 -3.40 -8.85 22.58
CA SER A 363 -3.28 -7.53 21.98
C SER A 363 -4.06 -7.43 20.66
N HIS A 364 -4.28 -6.18 20.19
CA HIS A 364 -4.86 -5.88 18.89
C HIS A 364 -3.80 -5.28 17.97
N GLY A 365 -3.86 -5.65 16.68
CA GLY A 365 -3.00 -5.14 15.63
C GLY A 365 -3.81 -4.62 14.43
N LEU A 366 -3.46 -3.43 13.92
CA LEU A 366 -4.09 -2.80 12.76
C LEU A 366 -3.12 -2.75 11.60
N VAL A 367 -3.54 -3.25 10.44
CA VAL A 367 -2.83 -3.12 9.17
C VAL A 367 -3.65 -2.22 8.25
N THR A 368 -3.01 -1.23 7.62
CA THR A 368 -3.62 -0.38 6.59
C THR A 368 -3.02 -0.64 5.23
N GLY A 369 -3.76 -0.32 4.17
CA GLY A 369 -3.33 -0.43 2.78
C GLY A 369 -3.78 0.78 1.97
N VAL A 370 -2.91 1.25 1.08
CA VAL A 370 -3.17 2.38 0.20
C VAL A 370 -2.96 1.94 -1.25
N GLY A 371 -3.95 2.20 -2.09
CA GLY A 371 -3.88 1.91 -3.52
C GLY A 371 -3.81 3.16 -4.37
N MET A 372 -3.17 3.03 -5.52
CA MET A 372 -3.02 4.09 -6.51
C MET A 372 -2.42 5.39 -5.91
N HIS A 373 -2.94 6.55 -6.28
CA HIS A 373 -2.53 7.87 -5.78
C HIS A 373 -3.31 8.26 -4.51
N MET A 374 -3.29 7.38 -3.47
CA MET A 374 -4.14 7.50 -2.28
C MET A 374 -5.64 7.57 -2.62
N THR A 375 -6.07 6.85 -3.66
CA THR A 375 -7.48 6.80 -4.06
C THR A 375 -8.24 5.67 -3.41
N SER A 376 -7.54 4.62 -2.96
CA SER A 376 -8.15 3.44 -2.36
C SER A 376 -7.51 3.15 -1.02
N HIS A 377 -8.33 3.00 0.00
CA HIS A 377 -7.90 2.71 1.35
C HIS A 377 -8.56 1.44 1.86
N ALA A 378 -7.80 0.64 2.61
CA ALA A 378 -8.32 -0.52 3.31
C ALA A 378 -7.63 -0.65 4.67
N ALA A 379 -8.33 -1.23 5.64
CA ALA A 379 -7.78 -1.53 6.95
C ALA A 379 -8.34 -2.85 7.48
N ALA A 380 -7.55 -3.55 8.31
CA ALA A 380 -7.96 -4.78 8.97
C ALA A 380 -7.41 -4.84 10.39
N LEU A 381 -8.29 -5.15 11.35
CA LEU A 381 -7.97 -5.29 12.78
C LEU A 381 -7.94 -6.77 13.15
N TRP A 382 -6.91 -7.17 13.87
CA TRP A 382 -6.62 -8.55 14.23
C TRP A 382 -6.31 -8.72 15.72
N SER A 383 -6.57 -9.91 16.28
CA SER A 383 -6.17 -10.29 17.64
C SER A 383 -6.13 -11.82 17.78
N THR A 384 -5.32 -12.35 18.70
CA THR A 384 -5.39 -13.77 19.09
C THR A 384 -6.63 -14.09 19.91
N THR A 385 -7.27 -13.08 20.51
CA THR A 385 -8.57 -13.25 21.16
C THR A 385 -9.68 -13.25 20.11
N PRO A 386 -10.61 -14.22 20.09
CA PRO A 386 -11.71 -14.21 19.14
C PRO A 386 -12.66 -13.02 19.39
N PRO A 387 -13.24 -12.43 18.35
CA PRO A 387 -14.26 -11.39 18.52
C PRO A 387 -15.54 -11.97 19.10
N PRO A 388 -16.36 -11.18 19.81
CA PRO A 388 -17.63 -11.63 20.39
C PRO A 388 -18.66 -12.06 19.32
N THR A 389 -18.55 -11.50 18.12
CA THR A 389 -19.33 -11.85 16.93
C THR A 389 -18.42 -11.80 15.71
N PRO A 390 -18.67 -12.65 14.68
CA PRO A 390 -17.90 -12.56 13.44
C PRO A 390 -17.96 -11.16 12.83
N PRO A 391 -16.87 -10.68 12.19
CA PRO A 391 -16.86 -9.37 11.57
C PRO A 391 -17.89 -9.27 10.44
N VAL A 392 -18.58 -8.13 10.41
CA VAL A 392 -19.53 -7.81 9.33
C VAL A 392 -18.86 -6.87 8.37
N ALA A 393 -19.00 -7.11 7.08
CA ALA A 393 -18.50 -6.18 6.06
C ALA A 393 -19.23 -4.83 6.20
N THR A 394 -18.46 -3.76 6.37
CA THR A 394 -19.01 -2.41 6.39
C THR A 394 -19.01 -1.87 4.96
N PRO A 395 -20.16 -1.39 4.42
CA PRO A 395 -20.18 -0.78 3.11
C PRO A 395 -19.20 0.40 3.05
N ALA A 396 -18.52 0.53 1.92
CA ALA A 396 -17.68 1.69 1.69
C ALA A 396 -18.56 2.97 1.70
N PRO A 397 -18.16 4.02 2.41
CA PRO A 397 -18.88 5.29 2.37
C PRO A 397 -18.77 5.93 0.97
N ASP A 398 -19.73 6.80 0.65
CA ASP A 398 -19.64 7.66 -0.51
C ASP A 398 -18.35 8.50 -0.42
N PRO A 399 -17.56 8.63 -1.49
CA PRO A 399 -16.37 9.49 -1.52
C PRO A 399 -16.65 10.97 -1.23
N GLY A 400 -17.92 11.40 -1.24
CA GLY A 400 -18.33 12.75 -0.91
C GLY A 400 -18.20 13.75 -2.08
N PRO A 401 -18.29 15.06 -1.79
CA PRO A 401 -18.24 16.10 -2.81
C PRO A 401 -16.87 16.16 -3.48
N THR A 402 -16.83 16.62 -4.72
CA THR A 402 -15.60 16.84 -5.50
C THR A 402 -15.50 18.30 -5.93
N VAL A 403 -14.26 18.76 -6.12
CA VAL A 403 -13.93 20.02 -6.79
C VAL A 403 -13.85 19.75 -8.29
N PRO A 404 -14.51 20.54 -9.15
CA PRO A 404 -14.35 20.41 -10.61
C PRO A 404 -12.90 20.61 -11.04
N VAL A 405 -12.45 19.83 -12.04
CA VAL A 405 -11.11 19.97 -12.63
C VAL A 405 -11.27 20.49 -14.06
N THR A 406 -10.61 21.60 -14.36
CA THR A 406 -10.62 22.22 -15.68
C THR A 406 -9.39 21.76 -16.49
N SER A 407 -9.66 21.04 -17.57
CA SER A 407 -8.65 20.56 -18.52
C SER A 407 -8.17 21.70 -19.42
N GLY A 408 -6.86 21.85 -19.57
CA GLY A 408 -6.28 22.90 -20.43
C GLY A 408 -6.70 24.30 -19.99
N ALA A 409 -6.64 24.57 -18.69
CA ALA A 409 -6.99 25.86 -18.12
C ALA A 409 -6.06 26.98 -18.62
N GLU A 410 -6.64 28.18 -18.78
CA GLU A 410 -5.91 29.42 -19.15
C GLU A 410 -6.36 30.60 -18.27
N GLY A 411 -5.49 31.60 -18.14
CA GLY A 411 -5.75 32.80 -17.36
C GLY A 411 -5.22 32.74 -15.93
N PRO A 412 -5.69 33.62 -15.03
CA PRO A 412 -5.15 33.74 -13.67
C PRO A 412 -5.51 32.53 -12.81
N ALA A 413 -4.54 32.09 -11.99
CA ALA A 413 -4.70 31.01 -11.05
C ALA A 413 -3.82 31.23 -9.81
N THR A 414 -4.07 30.47 -8.74
CA THR A 414 -3.27 30.51 -7.51
C THR A 414 -2.78 29.08 -7.19
N VAL A 415 -1.49 28.94 -6.89
CA VAL A 415 -0.90 27.64 -6.59
C VAL A 415 -1.44 27.11 -5.26
N ALA A 416 -2.19 26.00 -5.29
CA ALA A 416 -2.69 25.31 -4.11
C ALA A 416 -1.65 24.34 -3.52
N THR A 417 -0.91 23.63 -4.38
CA THR A 417 0.20 22.76 -4.00
C THR A 417 1.15 22.57 -5.18
N PHE A 418 2.40 22.17 -4.88
CA PHE A 418 3.43 22.01 -5.88
C PHE A 418 4.47 20.96 -5.48
N SER A 419 5.21 20.47 -6.48
CA SER A 419 6.41 19.66 -6.23
C SER A 419 7.37 19.77 -7.42
N THR A 420 8.64 20.06 -7.13
CA THR A 420 9.71 20.07 -8.13
C THR A 420 10.27 18.67 -8.30
N THR A 421 10.37 18.20 -9.54
CA THR A 421 10.98 16.93 -9.93
C THR A 421 12.48 17.07 -10.11
N TYR A 422 13.22 15.97 -9.85
CA TYR A 422 14.67 15.95 -9.97
C TYR A 422 15.12 14.74 -10.81
N GLY A 423 15.91 15.05 -11.83
CA GLY A 423 16.69 14.09 -12.59
C GLY A 423 18.03 13.76 -11.94
N ARG A 424 18.94 13.20 -12.71
CA ARG A 424 20.31 12.93 -12.25
C ARG A 424 21.17 14.18 -12.15
N GLU A 425 20.90 15.16 -13.00
CA GLU A 425 21.66 16.42 -13.12
C GLU A 425 21.12 17.53 -12.22
N GLY A 426 19.97 17.35 -11.58
CA GLY A 426 19.35 18.35 -10.71
C GLY A 426 17.84 18.51 -10.94
N PRO A 427 17.27 19.65 -10.53
CA PRO A 427 15.85 19.93 -10.69
C PRO A 427 15.50 20.09 -12.20
N GLU A 428 14.33 19.57 -12.59
CA GLU A 428 13.91 19.53 -14.00
C GLU A 428 12.72 20.45 -14.28
N TRP A 429 11.65 20.32 -13.52
CA TRP A 429 10.41 21.10 -13.68
C TRP A 429 9.55 20.98 -12.43
N THR A 430 8.51 21.80 -12.29
CA THR A 430 7.61 21.79 -11.12
C THR A 430 6.19 21.48 -11.53
N ALA A 431 5.60 20.44 -10.89
CA ALA A 431 4.19 20.13 -10.99
C ALA A 431 3.37 21.03 -10.06
N LEU A 432 2.21 21.47 -10.53
CA LEU A 432 1.30 22.35 -9.81
C LEU A 432 -0.11 21.78 -9.81
N ILE A 433 -0.82 21.98 -8.70
CA ILE A 433 -2.29 22.03 -8.67
C ILE A 433 -2.65 23.47 -8.31
N CYS A 434 -3.49 24.10 -9.14
CA CYS A 434 -3.86 25.49 -9.03
C CYS A 434 -5.37 25.64 -8.78
N ASP A 435 -5.74 26.53 -7.86
CA ASP A 435 -7.11 26.99 -7.69
C ASP A 435 -7.44 28.07 -8.73
N LEU A 436 -8.60 27.97 -9.37
CA LEU A 436 -9.08 28.92 -10.37
C LEU A 436 -10.14 29.86 -9.77
N PRO A 437 -10.34 31.07 -10.38
CA PRO A 437 -11.28 32.06 -9.84
C PRO A 437 -12.74 31.59 -9.77
N ASP A 438 -13.13 30.60 -10.56
CA ASP A 438 -14.47 30.01 -10.58
C ASP A 438 -14.72 28.92 -9.53
N GLY A 439 -13.68 28.64 -8.72
CA GLY A 439 -13.71 27.58 -7.67
C GLY A 439 -13.38 26.19 -8.18
N SER A 440 -13.06 26.01 -9.46
CA SER A 440 -12.48 24.78 -9.99
C SER A 440 -10.97 24.74 -9.77
N ARG A 441 -10.34 23.61 -10.09
CA ARG A 441 -8.87 23.44 -10.06
C ARG A 441 -8.34 23.02 -11.42
N ALA A 442 -7.05 23.23 -11.62
CA ALA A 442 -6.33 22.73 -12.76
C ALA A 442 -4.99 22.13 -12.36
N TYR A 443 -4.55 21.12 -13.11
CA TYR A 443 -3.15 20.72 -13.13
C TYR A 443 -2.39 21.64 -14.05
N ALA A 444 -1.15 21.97 -13.69
CA ALA A 444 -0.27 22.74 -14.54
C ALA A 444 1.20 22.31 -14.34
N ARG A 445 2.02 22.72 -15.28
CA ARG A 445 3.47 22.52 -15.27
C ARG A 445 4.18 23.87 -15.35
N LEU A 446 5.15 24.09 -14.47
CA LEU A 446 6.11 25.16 -14.58
C LEU A 446 7.41 24.55 -15.12
N ASP A 447 7.80 24.92 -16.34
CA ASP A 447 8.97 24.34 -17.04
C ASP A 447 10.29 24.74 -16.37
N GLU A 448 10.37 25.93 -15.80
CA GLU A 448 11.49 26.33 -14.95
C GLU A 448 11.27 25.76 -13.54
N PRO A 449 12.21 24.94 -13.02
CA PRO A 449 12.04 24.35 -11.69
C PRO A 449 12.03 25.45 -10.61
N ALA A 450 11.05 25.36 -9.70
CA ALA A 450 10.95 26.29 -8.59
C ALA A 450 11.91 25.89 -7.47
N GLU A 451 12.70 26.86 -7.02
CA GLU A 451 13.53 26.74 -5.81
C GLU A 451 12.82 27.35 -4.58
N ASP A 452 11.89 28.27 -4.84
CA ASP A 452 11.12 28.98 -3.81
C ASP A 452 9.84 28.23 -3.43
N ASP A 453 9.25 28.62 -2.30
CA ASP A 453 7.92 28.18 -1.89
C ASP A 453 6.85 28.83 -2.76
N LEU A 454 6.08 28.04 -3.50
CA LEU A 454 5.03 28.52 -4.39
C LEU A 454 3.64 28.56 -3.76
N ALA A 455 3.48 28.18 -2.49
CA ALA A 455 2.18 28.13 -1.82
C ALA A 455 1.47 29.50 -1.88
N GLY A 456 0.28 29.56 -2.49
CA GLY A 456 -0.50 30.78 -2.62
C GLY A 456 0.06 31.80 -3.63
N VAL A 457 1.08 31.46 -4.41
CA VAL A 457 1.66 32.36 -5.43
C VAL A 457 0.69 32.46 -6.62
N PRO A 458 0.34 33.68 -7.07
CA PRO A 458 -0.43 33.88 -8.30
C PRO A 458 0.41 33.51 -9.53
N VAL A 459 -0.22 32.82 -10.47
CA VAL A 459 0.38 32.42 -11.76
C VAL A 459 -0.61 32.68 -12.88
N THR A 460 -0.11 32.76 -14.11
CA THR A 460 -0.95 32.77 -15.31
C THR A 460 -0.79 31.45 -16.04
N LEU A 461 -1.90 30.77 -16.32
CA LEU A 461 -1.92 29.53 -17.06
C LEU A 461 -2.10 29.78 -18.56
N GLU A 462 -1.42 28.99 -19.37
CA GLU A 462 -1.57 28.93 -20.82
C GLU A 462 -1.99 27.49 -21.19
N ALA A 463 -3.11 27.38 -21.94
CA ALA A 463 -3.59 26.09 -22.39
C ALA A 463 -2.64 25.44 -23.40
N GLY A 464 -2.26 24.20 -23.11
CA GLY A 464 -1.40 23.39 -23.95
C GLY A 464 -2.17 22.32 -24.73
N LYS A 465 -1.43 21.40 -25.33
CA LYS A 465 -2.00 20.28 -26.08
C LYS A 465 -2.58 19.22 -25.14
N ARG A 466 -3.68 18.56 -25.59
CA ARG A 466 -4.29 17.41 -24.92
C ARG A 466 -4.80 17.68 -23.49
N GLY A 467 -5.06 18.93 -23.13
CA GLY A 467 -5.56 19.30 -21.81
C GLY A 467 -4.46 19.65 -20.79
N SER A 468 -3.19 19.81 -21.23
CA SER A 468 -2.16 20.33 -20.35
C SER A 468 -2.29 21.83 -20.15
N SER A 469 -1.67 22.37 -19.09
CA SER A 469 -1.49 23.80 -18.88
C SER A 469 -0.04 24.10 -18.49
N THR A 470 0.53 25.16 -19.05
CA THR A 470 1.84 25.71 -18.67
C THR A 470 1.63 26.92 -17.77
N ALA A 471 2.33 26.98 -16.66
CA ALA A 471 2.24 28.11 -15.72
C ALA A 471 3.39 29.11 -15.97
N HIS A 472 3.08 30.38 -15.84
CA HIS A 472 4.02 31.48 -15.89
C HIS A 472 3.89 32.34 -14.64
N ARG A 473 5.02 32.75 -14.05
CA ARG A 473 5.08 33.65 -12.88
C ARG A 473 4.93 35.12 -13.27
#